data_62ff3041ba386a3b0360f0e1ec2d452b
#
_entry.id   62ff3041ba386a3b0360f0e1ec2d452b
#
_cell.length_a   1.000
_cell.length_b   1.000
_cell.length_c   1.000
_cell.angle_alpha   90.00
_cell.angle_beta   90.00
_cell.angle_gamma   90.00
#
_symmetry.space_group_name_H-M   'P 1'
#
loop_
_entity.id
_entity.type
_entity.pdbx_description
1 polymer ?
#
loop_
_entity_poly.entity_id
_entity_poly.type
_entity_poly.pdbx_seq_one_letter_code
_entity_poly.pdbx_strand_id
1 'polypeptide(L)'
;MSQDVLTSGLRALGLQLSDEQVSLLLDYLALLQKWNKVYNLTAVRDPAEMMTYHLLDSLAAIGPLLRQTGGQPVKLLDVGSGGGLPGVVIAITCPQIDVTCVDTVGKKAAFIQQAAAALKLPNLRGVHARVESLRAEEGAGFDVVCSRAFASLVDFTAWSSPALKPGAVWMAMKGKHPSEEIAALPASVAVFHVEQLVVPGLDAERCIVWLRPSPSV
;
A
#
# COMPACT_ATOMS: atom_id res chain seq x y z
N MET A 1 -4.82 -22.92 -11.24
CA MET A 1 -3.77 -22.03 -11.78
C MET A 1 -3.59 -20.75 -10.93
N SER A 2 -4.55 -19.83 -10.83
CA SER A 2 -4.35 -18.58 -10.06
C SER A 2 -4.13 -18.83 -8.55
N GLN A 3 -4.88 -19.74 -7.96
CA GLN A 3 -4.71 -20.10 -6.55
C GLN A 3 -3.35 -20.75 -6.27
N ASP A 4 -2.87 -21.62 -7.14
CA ASP A 4 -1.57 -22.28 -6.98
C ASP A 4 -0.42 -21.28 -7.03
N VAL A 5 -0.51 -20.29 -7.94
CA VAL A 5 0.47 -19.20 -8.05
C VAL A 5 0.46 -18.36 -6.77
N LEU A 6 -0.72 -17.98 -6.27
CA LEU A 6 -0.83 -17.23 -5.03
C LEU A 6 -0.28 -18.01 -3.84
N THR A 7 -0.67 -19.27 -3.68
CA THR A 7 -0.21 -20.12 -2.58
C THR A 7 1.32 -20.34 -2.61
N SER A 8 1.88 -20.55 -3.81
CA SER A 8 3.33 -20.64 -4.00
C SER A 8 4.03 -19.34 -3.66
N GLY A 9 3.46 -18.21 -4.09
CA GLY A 9 3.98 -16.87 -3.78
C GLY A 9 3.95 -16.57 -2.28
N LEU A 10 2.85 -16.87 -1.59
CA LEU A 10 2.73 -16.70 -0.14
C LEU A 10 3.80 -17.51 0.61
N ARG A 11 4.03 -18.75 0.19
CA ARG A 11 5.09 -19.60 0.77
C ARG A 11 6.47 -18.98 0.56
N ALA A 12 6.75 -18.48 -0.64
CA ALA A 12 8.02 -17.83 -0.97
C ALA A 12 8.24 -16.53 -0.16
N LEU A 13 7.16 -15.81 0.15
CA LEU A 13 7.18 -14.61 0.99
C LEU A 13 7.18 -14.93 2.49
N GLY A 14 7.05 -16.20 2.89
CA GLY A 14 6.95 -16.59 4.29
C GLY A 14 5.66 -16.13 4.97
N LEU A 15 4.61 -15.84 4.20
CA LEU A 15 3.32 -15.41 4.71
C LEU A 15 2.39 -16.60 4.94
N GLN A 16 1.77 -16.66 6.13
CA GLN A 16 0.75 -17.62 6.48
C GLN A 16 -0.59 -16.91 6.55
N LEU A 17 -1.45 -17.18 5.59
CA LEU A 17 -2.80 -16.62 5.51
C LEU A 17 -3.83 -17.74 5.68
N SER A 18 -4.99 -17.40 6.22
CA SER A 18 -6.13 -18.32 6.28
C SER A 18 -6.72 -18.55 4.87
N ASP A 19 -7.46 -19.66 4.72
CA ASP A 19 -8.16 -19.95 3.46
C ASP A 19 -9.15 -18.83 3.09
N GLU A 20 -9.76 -18.19 4.09
CA GLU A 20 -10.63 -17.04 3.91
C GLU A 20 -9.87 -15.85 3.33
N GLN A 21 -8.70 -15.50 3.87
CA GLN A 21 -7.86 -14.42 3.36
C GLN A 21 -7.38 -14.70 1.93
N VAL A 22 -7.00 -15.94 1.63
CA VAL A 22 -6.62 -16.36 0.27
C VAL A 22 -7.80 -16.19 -0.69
N SER A 23 -9.01 -16.60 -0.29
CA SER A 23 -10.23 -16.42 -1.09
C SER A 23 -10.51 -14.94 -1.33
N LEU A 24 -10.45 -14.11 -0.30
CA LEU A 24 -10.66 -12.65 -0.40
C LEU A 24 -9.65 -11.97 -1.34
N LEU A 25 -8.39 -12.39 -1.35
CA LEU A 25 -7.39 -11.89 -2.28
C LEU A 25 -7.71 -12.22 -3.73
N LEU A 26 -8.20 -13.44 -3.99
CA LEU A 26 -8.63 -13.85 -5.33
C LEU A 26 -9.91 -13.12 -5.78
N ASP A 27 -10.87 -12.95 -4.88
CA ASP A 27 -12.10 -12.20 -5.13
C ASP A 27 -11.80 -10.72 -5.40
N TYR A 28 -10.87 -10.12 -4.64
CA TYR A 28 -10.38 -8.78 -4.91
C TYR A 28 -9.76 -8.65 -6.31
N LEU A 29 -8.90 -9.60 -6.69
CA LEU A 29 -8.27 -9.59 -8.01
C LEU A 29 -9.31 -9.70 -9.12
N ALA A 30 -10.31 -10.56 -8.97
CA ALA A 30 -11.42 -10.70 -9.91
C ALA A 30 -12.27 -9.41 -10.02
N LEU A 31 -12.53 -8.77 -8.88
CA LEU A 31 -13.23 -7.49 -8.82
C LEU A 31 -12.44 -6.38 -9.52
N LEU A 32 -11.14 -6.29 -9.26
CA LEU A 32 -10.24 -5.35 -9.92
C LEU A 32 -10.21 -5.54 -11.44
N GLN A 33 -10.09 -6.78 -11.91
CA GLN A 33 -10.15 -7.12 -13.34
C GLN A 33 -11.46 -6.68 -13.99
N LYS A 34 -12.59 -6.96 -13.33
CA LYS A 34 -13.92 -6.58 -13.83
C LYS A 34 -14.04 -5.06 -13.98
N TRP A 35 -13.66 -4.31 -12.97
CA TRP A 35 -13.76 -2.86 -12.99
C TRP A 35 -12.73 -2.20 -13.92
N ASN A 36 -11.54 -2.79 -14.03
CA ASN A 36 -10.48 -2.27 -14.90
C ASN A 36 -10.88 -2.24 -16.39
N LYS A 37 -11.74 -3.19 -16.83
CA LYS A 37 -12.28 -3.22 -18.19
C LYS A 37 -13.10 -1.97 -18.55
N VAL A 38 -13.72 -1.34 -17.55
CA VAL A 38 -14.60 -0.18 -17.76
C VAL A 38 -13.92 1.13 -17.37
N TYR A 39 -13.17 1.13 -16.27
CA TYR A 39 -12.72 2.37 -15.63
C TYR A 39 -11.22 2.64 -15.75
N ASN A 40 -10.43 1.72 -16.32
CA ASN A 40 -8.97 1.85 -16.44
C ASN A 40 -8.31 2.20 -15.07
N LEU A 41 -8.57 1.37 -14.07
CA LEU A 41 -8.03 1.56 -12.70
C LEU A 41 -6.52 1.34 -12.64
N THR A 42 -6.00 0.47 -13.52
CA THR A 42 -4.59 0.12 -13.66
C THR A 42 -4.23 -0.08 -15.12
N ALA A 43 -2.95 0.16 -15.46
CA ALA A 43 -2.41 -0.06 -16.80
C ALA A 43 -2.23 -1.56 -17.12
N VAL A 44 -2.02 -2.41 -16.12
CA VAL A 44 -1.89 -3.86 -16.28
C VAL A 44 -3.26 -4.45 -16.59
N ARG A 45 -3.36 -5.23 -17.66
CA ARG A 45 -4.64 -5.80 -18.13
C ARG A 45 -4.67 -7.32 -18.15
N ASP A 46 -3.51 -7.95 -18.30
CA ASP A 46 -3.40 -9.40 -18.29
C ASP A 46 -3.62 -9.96 -16.87
N PRO A 47 -4.52 -10.94 -16.68
CA PRO A 47 -4.81 -11.52 -15.37
C PRO A 47 -3.60 -12.15 -14.68
N ALA A 48 -2.69 -12.78 -15.44
CA ALA A 48 -1.49 -13.39 -14.88
C ALA A 48 -0.50 -12.31 -14.43
N GLU A 49 -0.36 -11.24 -15.22
CA GLU A 49 0.44 -10.08 -14.84
C GLU A 49 -0.13 -9.38 -13.60
N MET A 50 -1.47 -9.24 -13.50
CA MET A 50 -2.09 -8.66 -12.31
C MET A 50 -1.80 -9.47 -11.04
N MET A 51 -1.72 -10.79 -11.12
CA MET A 51 -1.32 -11.64 -9.99
C MET A 51 0.06 -11.24 -9.48
N THR A 52 1.03 -11.09 -10.37
CA THR A 52 2.43 -10.82 -10.01
C THR A 52 2.65 -9.34 -9.69
N TYR A 53 2.29 -8.42 -10.62
CA TYR A 53 2.59 -6.99 -10.50
C TYR A 53 1.69 -6.25 -9.51
N HIS A 54 0.55 -6.83 -9.12
CA HIS A 54 -0.36 -6.20 -8.20
C HIS A 54 -0.44 -6.95 -6.88
N LEU A 55 -0.83 -8.22 -6.92
CA LEU A 55 -1.10 -8.96 -5.71
C LEU A 55 0.18 -9.38 -4.99
N LEU A 56 1.08 -10.10 -5.66
CA LEU A 56 2.33 -10.56 -5.04
C LEU A 56 3.28 -9.39 -4.72
N ASP A 57 3.33 -8.35 -5.56
CA ASP A 57 4.08 -7.13 -5.31
C ASP A 57 3.60 -6.42 -4.03
N SER A 58 2.28 -6.31 -3.82
CA SER A 58 1.72 -5.74 -2.59
C SER A 58 1.92 -6.65 -1.38
N LEU A 59 1.80 -7.97 -1.54
CA LEU A 59 2.03 -8.96 -0.48
C LEU A 59 3.48 -8.95 0.02
N ALA A 60 4.45 -8.64 -0.85
CA ALA A 60 5.86 -8.54 -0.46
C ALA A 60 6.11 -7.44 0.60
N ALA A 61 5.23 -6.44 0.70
CA ALA A 61 5.31 -5.38 1.71
C ALA A 61 4.75 -5.78 3.08
N ILE A 62 4.02 -6.90 3.19
CA ILE A 62 3.32 -7.28 4.45
C ILE A 62 4.31 -7.63 5.56
N GLY A 63 5.31 -8.46 5.28
CA GLY A 63 6.34 -8.81 6.27
C GLY A 63 7.07 -7.58 6.83
N PRO A 64 7.61 -6.69 5.97
CA PRO A 64 8.19 -5.41 6.39
C PRO A 64 7.24 -4.54 7.24
N LEU A 65 5.98 -4.40 6.82
CA LEU A 65 4.97 -3.63 7.54
C LEU A 65 4.71 -4.19 8.94
N LEU A 66 4.54 -5.50 9.05
CA LEU A 66 4.32 -6.16 10.35
C LEU A 66 5.53 -6.03 11.28
N ARG A 67 6.76 -6.10 10.76
CA ARG A 67 7.96 -5.84 11.56
C ARG A 67 8.01 -4.40 12.06
N GLN A 68 7.70 -3.43 11.20
CA GLN A 68 7.70 -2.01 11.55
C GLN A 68 6.65 -1.66 12.60
N THR A 69 5.46 -2.26 12.51
CA THR A 69 4.34 -2.01 13.44
C THR A 69 4.36 -2.92 14.67
N GLY A 70 5.25 -3.92 14.71
CA GLY A 70 5.23 -4.95 15.74
C GLY A 70 3.94 -5.79 15.71
N GLY A 71 3.22 -5.83 14.58
CA GLY A 71 1.94 -6.50 14.45
C GLY A 71 0.78 -5.83 15.20
N GLN A 72 1.00 -4.63 15.77
CA GLN A 72 0.01 -3.91 16.56
C GLN A 72 -1.08 -3.28 15.68
N PRO A 73 -2.28 -3.04 16.24
CA PRO A 73 -3.32 -2.23 15.59
C PRO A 73 -2.79 -0.82 15.30
N VAL A 74 -2.86 -0.42 14.03
CA VAL A 74 -2.41 0.91 13.58
C VAL A 74 -3.38 1.46 12.53
N LYS A 75 -3.37 2.78 12.35
CA LYS A 75 -4.04 3.45 11.22
C LYS A 75 -3.06 3.65 10.08
N LEU A 76 -3.40 3.17 8.90
CA LEU A 76 -2.59 3.28 7.71
C LEU A 76 -3.33 4.09 6.63
N LEU A 77 -2.60 5.03 6.01
CA LEU A 77 -3.05 5.77 4.83
C LEU A 77 -2.29 5.31 3.60
N ASP A 78 -3.01 4.85 2.58
CA ASP A 78 -2.45 4.52 1.26
C ASP A 78 -2.73 5.68 0.29
N VAL A 79 -1.67 6.39 -0.14
CA VAL A 79 -1.75 7.62 -0.93
C VAL A 79 -1.61 7.33 -2.41
N GLY A 80 -2.57 7.82 -3.20
CA GLY A 80 -2.61 7.54 -4.63
C GLY A 80 -2.88 6.07 -4.90
N SER A 81 -3.74 5.46 -4.11
CA SER A 81 -3.95 4.02 -4.03
C SER A 81 -4.43 3.37 -5.33
N GLY A 82 -4.92 4.14 -6.30
CA GLY A 82 -5.35 3.62 -7.59
C GLY A 82 -6.43 2.55 -7.48
N GLY A 83 -6.10 1.33 -7.87
CA GLY A 83 -6.93 0.14 -7.66
C GLY A 83 -6.92 -0.40 -6.23
N GLY A 84 -6.39 0.34 -5.25
CA GLY A 84 -6.31 -0.09 -3.85
C GLY A 84 -5.05 -0.90 -3.52
N LEU A 85 -3.93 -0.57 -4.13
CA LEU A 85 -2.69 -1.32 -4.00
C LEU A 85 -1.56 -0.45 -3.42
N PRO A 86 -1.01 -0.77 -2.24
CA PRO A 86 -1.20 -2.02 -1.49
C PRO A 86 -2.37 -2.03 -0.50
N GLY A 87 -3.13 -0.95 -0.32
CA GLY A 87 -4.08 -0.76 0.78
C GLY A 87 -5.11 -1.87 0.95
N VAL A 88 -5.78 -2.31 -0.12
CA VAL A 88 -6.78 -3.41 -0.04
C VAL A 88 -6.11 -4.73 0.36
N VAL A 89 -4.92 -5.01 -0.17
CA VAL A 89 -4.16 -6.22 0.19
C VAL A 89 -3.77 -6.19 1.67
N ILE A 90 -3.34 -5.03 2.18
CA ILE A 90 -3.05 -4.85 3.61
C ILE A 90 -4.31 -5.08 4.45
N ALA A 91 -5.46 -4.50 4.05
CA ALA A 91 -6.70 -4.67 4.79
C ALA A 91 -7.17 -6.13 4.88
N ILE A 92 -6.97 -6.91 3.81
CA ILE A 92 -7.30 -8.34 3.79
C ILE A 92 -6.33 -9.15 4.67
N THR A 93 -5.04 -8.89 4.58
CA THR A 93 -4.02 -9.72 5.23
C THR A 93 -3.74 -9.33 6.68
N CYS A 94 -4.04 -8.07 7.04
CA CYS A 94 -3.80 -7.49 8.36
C CYS A 94 -5.09 -6.89 8.94
N PRO A 95 -6.06 -7.70 9.40
CA PRO A 95 -7.37 -7.21 9.84
C PRO A 95 -7.30 -6.27 11.05
N GLN A 96 -6.20 -6.25 11.78
CA GLN A 96 -5.95 -5.31 12.89
C GLN A 96 -5.54 -3.91 12.42
N ILE A 97 -5.24 -3.71 11.13
CA ILE A 97 -4.84 -2.41 10.57
C ILE A 97 -6.06 -1.73 9.96
N ASP A 98 -6.36 -0.52 10.44
CA ASP A 98 -7.37 0.36 9.84
C ASP A 98 -6.78 1.06 8.61
N VAL A 99 -7.23 0.69 7.41
CA VAL A 99 -6.71 1.19 6.14
C VAL A 99 -7.64 2.24 5.54
N THR A 100 -7.08 3.39 5.25
CA THR A 100 -7.71 4.43 4.44
C THR A 100 -6.94 4.56 3.13
N CYS A 101 -7.61 4.35 2.01
CA CYS A 101 -7.06 4.57 0.68
C CYS A 101 -7.55 5.91 0.14
N VAL A 102 -6.64 6.81 -0.22
CA VAL A 102 -6.99 8.11 -0.80
C VAL A 102 -6.53 8.21 -2.25
N ASP A 103 -7.41 8.70 -3.13
CA ASP A 103 -7.07 9.01 -4.52
C ASP A 103 -7.84 10.26 -4.98
N THR A 104 -7.21 11.05 -5.85
CA THR A 104 -7.82 12.25 -6.44
C THR A 104 -8.80 11.93 -7.56
N VAL A 105 -8.84 10.67 -8.01
CA VAL A 105 -9.73 10.21 -9.07
C VAL A 105 -10.95 9.52 -8.46
N GLY A 106 -12.12 10.17 -8.51
CA GLY A 106 -13.33 9.71 -7.83
C GLY A 106 -13.74 8.26 -8.16
N LYS A 107 -13.58 7.81 -9.42
CA LYS A 107 -13.88 6.43 -9.82
C LYS A 107 -12.96 5.39 -9.14
N LYS A 108 -11.73 5.76 -8.78
CA LYS A 108 -10.80 4.89 -8.04
C LYS A 108 -11.21 4.77 -6.58
N ALA A 109 -11.54 5.90 -5.94
CA ALA A 109 -12.08 5.90 -4.58
C ALA A 109 -13.40 5.12 -4.48
N ALA A 110 -14.30 5.28 -5.47
CA ALA A 110 -15.55 4.53 -5.56
C ALA A 110 -15.30 3.01 -5.71
N PHE A 111 -14.29 2.61 -6.48
CA PHE A 111 -13.90 1.20 -6.59
C PHE A 111 -13.48 0.63 -5.23
N ILE A 112 -12.68 1.36 -4.46
CA ILE A 112 -12.21 0.91 -3.14
C ILE A 112 -13.38 0.78 -2.16
N GLN A 113 -14.35 1.73 -2.19
CA GLN A 113 -15.57 1.63 -1.40
C GLN A 113 -16.39 0.39 -1.79
N GLN A 114 -16.51 0.12 -3.10
CA GLN A 114 -17.17 -1.08 -3.59
C GLN A 114 -16.44 -2.36 -3.17
N ALA A 115 -15.10 -2.37 -3.21
CA ALA A 115 -14.29 -3.50 -2.75
C ALA A 115 -14.49 -3.75 -1.25
N ALA A 116 -14.47 -2.70 -0.43
CA ALA A 116 -14.72 -2.79 1.00
C ALA A 116 -16.09 -3.41 1.32
N ALA A 117 -17.13 -2.98 0.60
CA ALA A 117 -18.49 -3.51 0.77
C ALA A 117 -18.61 -4.97 0.28
N ALA A 118 -18.12 -5.25 -0.94
CA ALA A 118 -18.25 -6.56 -1.57
C ALA A 118 -17.47 -7.65 -0.81
N LEU A 119 -16.28 -7.31 -0.31
CA LEU A 119 -15.40 -8.22 0.43
C LEU A 119 -15.65 -8.17 1.95
N LYS A 120 -16.60 -7.34 2.41
CA LYS A 120 -16.96 -7.17 3.83
C LYS A 120 -15.76 -6.83 4.72
N LEU A 121 -14.95 -5.86 4.27
CA LEU A 121 -13.76 -5.39 4.98
C LEU A 121 -14.11 -4.15 5.84
N PRO A 122 -14.44 -4.31 7.14
CA PRO A 122 -14.80 -3.19 8.00
C PRO A 122 -13.64 -2.23 8.29
N ASN A 123 -12.42 -2.71 8.12
CA ASN A 123 -11.16 -1.99 8.32
C ASN A 123 -10.65 -1.28 7.05
N LEU A 124 -11.45 -1.17 5.99
CA LEU A 124 -11.07 -0.53 4.74
C LEU A 124 -12.00 0.63 4.38
N ARG A 125 -11.42 1.77 4.03
CA ARG A 125 -12.15 2.96 3.55
C ARG A 125 -11.52 3.53 2.29
N GLY A 126 -12.35 3.91 1.31
CA GLY A 126 -11.93 4.67 0.13
C GLY A 126 -12.34 6.14 0.29
N VAL A 127 -11.43 7.06 0.05
CA VAL A 127 -11.64 8.51 0.17
C VAL A 127 -11.26 9.21 -1.12
N HIS A 128 -12.19 9.97 -1.69
CA HIS A 128 -11.94 10.84 -2.84
C HIS A 128 -11.49 12.21 -2.32
N ALA A 129 -10.19 12.43 -2.29
CA ALA A 129 -9.60 13.70 -1.81
C ALA A 129 -8.16 13.86 -2.34
N ARG A 130 -7.63 15.07 -2.19
CA ARG A 130 -6.18 15.30 -2.24
C ARG A 130 -5.59 14.97 -0.87
N VAL A 131 -4.44 14.31 -0.82
CA VAL A 131 -3.80 13.95 0.46
C VAL A 131 -3.46 15.18 1.29
N GLU A 132 -3.11 16.30 0.67
CA GLU A 132 -2.80 17.57 1.33
C GLU A 132 -3.99 18.16 2.11
N SER A 133 -5.21 17.72 1.80
CA SER A 133 -6.42 18.13 2.54
C SER A 133 -6.69 17.28 3.77
N LEU A 134 -6.01 16.12 3.90
CA LEU A 134 -6.14 15.24 5.06
C LEU A 134 -5.23 15.76 6.16
N ARG A 135 -5.82 16.35 7.18
CA ARG A 135 -5.09 16.83 8.36
C ARG A 135 -5.37 15.91 9.53
N ALA A 136 -4.33 15.60 10.29
CA ALA A 136 -4.50 15.02 11.61
C ALA A 136 -5.14 16.10 12.50
N GLU A 137 -6.39 15.91 12.89
CA GLU A 137 -6.90 16.58 14.09
C GLU A 137 -6.07 16.09 15.30
N GLU A 138 -5.99 16.87 16.39
CA GLU A 138 -5.16 16.50 17.54
C GLU A 138 -5.39 15.04 17.97
N GLY A 139 -4.35 14.20 17.81
CA GLY A 139 -4.37 12.77 18.14
C GLY A 139 -5.00 11.82 17.11
N ALA A 140 -5.48 12.31 15.96
CA ALA A 140 -6.28 11.53 15.00
C ALA A 140 -5.55 11.19 13.68
N GLY A 141 -4.24 11.37 13.54
CA GLY A 141 -3.48 11.06 12.33
C GLY A 141 -3.24 9.56 12.09
N PHE A 142 -2.42 9.28 11.07
CA PHE A 142 -2.04 7.93 10.68
C PHE A 142 -0.67 7.55 11.27
N ASP A 143 -0.54 6.29 11.66
CA ASP A 143 0.70 5.71 12.19
C ASP A 143 1.68 5.36 11.07
N VAL A 144 1.13 4.94 9.92
CA VAL A 144 1.88 4.64 8.71
C VAL A 144 1.20 5.32 7.53
N VAL A 145 1.98 6.03 6.72
CA VAL A 145 1.53 6.55 5.42
C VAL A 145 2.33 5.82 4.34
N CYS A 146 1.65 5.10 3.47
CA CYS A 146 2.30 4.37 2.39
C CYS A 146 1.91 4.91 1.01
N SER A 147 2.73 4.59 0.02
CA SER A 147 2.42 4.81 -1.39
C SER A 147 3.14 3.81 -2.27
N ARG A 148 2.55 3.54 -3.44
CA ARG A 148 3.16 2.76 -4.52
C ARG A 148 2.99 3.51 -5.84
N ALA A 149 4.11 3.77 -6.54
CA ALA A 149 4.13 4.46 -7.84
C ALA A 149 3.35 5.80 -7.84
N PHE A 150 3.47 6.57 -6.77
CA PHE A 150 2.69 7.80 -6.58
C PHE A 150 3.45 9.04 -7.07
N ALA A 151 4.52 9.44 -6.38
CA ALA A 151 5.25 10.67 -6.64
C ALA A 151 6.73 10.51 -6.28
N SER A 152 7.52 11.58 -6.39
CA SER A 152 8.86 11.62 -5.80
C SER A 152 8.78 11.46 -4.27
N LEU A 153 9.87 11.03 -3.63
CA LEU A 153 9.92 10.97 -2.16
C LEU A 153 9.71 12.34 -1.53
N VAL A 154 10.20 13.40 -2.17
CA VAL A 154 10.04 14.80 -1.72
C VAL A 154 8.56 15.17 -1.70
N ASP A 155 7.87 15.00 -2.83
CA ASP A 155 6.44 15.34 -2.94
C ASP A 155 5.58 14.45 -2.04
N PHE A 156 5.86 13.15 -2.02
CA PHE A 156 5.13 12.19 -1.18
C PHE A 156 5.17 12.60 0.30
N THR A 157 6.37 12.88 0.82
CA THR A 157 6.53 13.25 2.23
C THR A 157 5.97 14.65 2.51
N ALA A 158 6.18 15.63 1.62
CA ALA A 158 5.65 16.98 1.78
C ALA A 158 4.12 17.01 1.80
N TRP A 159 3.47 16.34 0.84
CA TRP A 159 2.01 16.40 0.71
C TRP A 159 1.27 15.58 1.77
N SER A 160 1.87 14.50 2.28
CA SER A 160 1.23 13.64 3.27
C SER A 160 1.66 13.90 4.72
N SER A 161 2.67 14.76 4.95
CA SER A 161 3.12 15.14 6.28
C SER A 161 1.98 15.61 7.22
N PRO A 162 0.98 16.42 6.76
CA PRO A 162 -0.09 16.86 7.65
C PRO A 162 -1.00 15.72 8.18
N ALA A 163 -0.95 14.54 7.54
CA ALA A 163 -1.76 13.39 7.93
C ALA A 163 -1.05 12.48 8.97
N LEU A 164 0.25 12.68 9.22
CA LEU A 164 1.00 11.85 10.16
C LEU A 164 0.68 12.18 11.62
N LYS A 165 0.64 11.15 12.44
CA LYS A 165 0.76 11.30 13.90
C LYS A 165 2.20 11.61 14.32
N PRO A 166 2.42 12.18 15.52
CA PRO A 166 3.74 12.19 16.15
C PRO A 166 4.32 10.78 16.23
N GLY A 167 5.57 10.60 15.79
CA GLY A 167 6.26 9.29 15.78
C GLY A 167 5.88 8.34 14.64
N ALA A 168 4.98 8.75 13.75
CA ALA A 168 4.59 7.99 12.57
C ALA A 168 5.70 7.90 11.51
N VAL A 169 5.53 6.99 10.54
CA VAL A 169 6.50 6.73 9.49
C VAL A 169 5.86 6.74 8.10
N TRP A 170 6.68 7.00 7.08
CA TRP A 170 6.32 6.75 5.69
C TRP A 170 6.91 5.43 5.21
N MET A 171 6.16 4.72 4.40
CA MET A 171 6.52 3.49 3.70
C MET A 171 6.37 3.70 2.18
N ALA A 172 7.44 4.08 1.50
CA ALA A 172 7.42 4.29 0.06
C ALA A 172 7.86 3.03 -0.70
N MET A 173 6.94 2.40 -1.43
CA MET A 173 7.26 1.27 -2.32
C MET A 173 7.81 1.81 -3.64
N LYS A 174 9.02 1.40 -3.97
CA LYS A 174 9.76 1.82 -5.16
C LYS A 174 10.21 0.60 -5.98
N GLY A 175 10.56 0.84 -7.23
CA GLY A 175 11.26 -0.13 -8.07
C GLY A 175 12.69 -0.34 -7.57
N LYS A 176 13.67 0.09 -8.34
CA LYS A 176 15.08 0.09 -7.89
C LYS A 176 15.33 1.12 -6.79
N HIS A 177 16.47 0.97 -6.10
CA HIS A 177 16.92 1.90 -5.07
C HIS A 177 16.94 3.35 -5.58
N PRO A 178 16.16 4.29 -4.98
CA PRO A 178 15.96 5.63 -5.50
C PRO A 178 17.01 6.62 -4.94
N SER A 179 18.30 6.41 -5.26
CA SER A 179 19.42 7.17 -4.68
C SER A 179 19.28 8.68 -4.91
N GLU A 180 18.85 9.10 -6.10
CA GLU A 180 18.67 10.51 -6.44
C GLU A 180 17.52 11.15 -5.66
N GLU A 181 16.39 10.44 -5.52
CA GLU A 181 15.26 10.92 -4.73
C GLU A 181 15.61 11.03 -3.24
N ILE A 182 16.39 10.07 -2.72
CA ILE A 182 16.88 10.10 -1.33
C ILE A 182 17.81 11.31 -1.11
N ALA A 183 18.72 11.56 -2.05
CA ALA A 183 19.64 12.71 -1.97
C ALA A 183 18.92 14.07 -2.05
N ALA A 184 17.74 14.12 -2.67
CA ALA A 184 16.92 15.33 -2.81
C ALA A 184 16.01 15.62 -1.60
N LEU A 185 15.94 14.74 -0.61
CA LEU A 185 15.08 14.92 0.55
C LEU A 185 15.51 16.12 1.40
N PRO A 186 14.54 16.89 1.93
CA PRO A 186 14.86 17.99 2.84
C PRO A 186 15.37 17.47 4.20
N ALA A 187 16.15 18.30 4.91
CA ALA A 187 16.68 17.95 6.23
C ALA A 187 15.62 17.59 7.28
N SER A 188 14.37 17.98 7.06
CA SER A 188 13.22 17.65 7.89
C SER A 188 12.72 16.20 7.74
N VAL A 189 13.27 15.44 6.78
CA VAL A 189 12.90 14.05 6.52
C VAL A 189 14.13 13.16 6.58
N ALA A 190 14.09 12.13 7.39
CA ALA A 190 15.17 11.16 7.53
C ALA A 190 14.78 9.80 6.95
N VAL A 191 15.61 9.25 6.07
CA VAL A 191 15.55 7.83 5.69
C VAL A 191 16.25 7.04 6.78
N PHE A 192 15.57 6.09 7.41
CA PHE A 192 16.18 5.27 8.45
C PHE A 192 16.41 3.81 8.02
N HIS A 193 15.77 3.38 6.92
CA HIS A 193 16.00 2.05 6.35
C HIS A 193 15.56 1.99 4.89
N VAL A 194 16.31 1.24 4.07
CA VAL A 194 15.89 0.84 2.73
C VAL A 194 15.97 -0.68 2.65
N GLU A 195 14.84 -1.30 2.41
CA GLU A 195 14.71 -2.75 2.39
C GLU A 195 14.43 -3.24 0.96
N GLN A 196 15.28 -4.13 0.45
CA GLN A 196 15.06 -4.79 -0.83
C GLN A 196 13.96 -5.85 -0.69
N LEU A 197 13.05 -5.90 -1.66
CA LEU A 197 11.98 -6.89 -1.71
C LEU A 197 12.24 -7.88 -2.85
N VAL A 198 11.98 -9.15 -2.56
CA VAL A 198 11.91 -10.19 -3.58
C VAL A 198 10.44 -10.51 -3.81
N VAL A 199 9.94 -10.20 -5.01
CA VAL A 199 8.56 -10.49 -5.40
C VAL A 199 8.55 -11.79 -6.22
N PRO A 200 7.86 -12.85 -5.77
CA PRO A 200 7.83 -14.12 -6.48
C PRO A 200 7.31 -13.97 -7.91
N GLY A 201 8.06 -14.47 -8.88
CA GLY A 201 7.68 -14.41 -10.30
C GLY A 201 7.88 -13.05 -10.97
N LEU A 202 8.47 -12.07 -10.28
CA LEU A 202 8.79 -10.77 -10.83
C LEU A 202 10.30 -10.63 -11.05
N ASP A 203 10.71 -10.48 -12.31
CA ASP A 203 12.11 -10.19 -12.68
C ASP A 203 12.31 -8.66 -12.76
N ALA A 204 12.16 -8.00 -11.61
CA ALA A 204 12.40 -6.57 -11.46
C ALA A 204 12.70 -6.23 -10.01
N GLU A 205 13.60 -5.27 -9.81
CA GLU A 205 13.92 -4.78 -8.47
C GLU A 205 12.72 -4.13 -7.81
N ARG A 206 12.60 -4.34 -6.50
CA ARG A 206 11.63 -3.70 -5.61
C ARG A 206 12.30 -3.38 -4.29
N CYS A 207 11.96 -2.22 -3.74
CA CYS A 207 12.37 -1.87 -2.39
C CYS A 207 11.29 -1.06 -1.67
N ILE A 208 11.41 -1.02 -0.35
CA ILE A 208 10.70 -0.07 0.50
C ILE A 208 11.72 0.92 1.05
N VAL A 209 11.40 2.20 0.91
CA VAL A 209 12.12 3.27 1.60
C VAL A 209 11.29 3.66 2.82
N TRP A 210 11.87 3.46 4.00
CA TRP A 210 11.29 3.85 5.27
C TRP A 210 11.80 5.21 5.68
N LEU A 211 10.88 6.16 5.89
CA LEU A 211 11.20 7.53 6.25
C LEU A 211 10.44 7.95 7.50
N ARG A 212 10.94 8.96 8.16
CA ARG A 212 10.29 9.61 9.31
C ARG A 212 10.60 11.10 9.32
N PRO A 213 9.77 11.93 9.97
CA PRO A 213 10.17 13.30 10.27
C PRO A 213 11.49 13.31 11.06
N SER A 214 12.44 14.16 10.68
CA SER A 214 13.64 14.37 11.47
C SER A 214 13.27 14.97 12.83
N PRO A 215 13.93 14.57 13.93
CA PRO A 215 13.77 15.26 15.20
C PRO A 215 14.01 16.76 15.00
N SER A 216 13.13 17.60 15.56
CA SER A 216 13.39 19.05 15.61
C SER A 216 14.66 19.26 16.45
N VAL A 217 15.66 19.91 15.85
CA VAL A 217 16.88 20.34 16.56
C VAL A 217 16.53 21.47 17.48
#